data_b7fd34f6f5a33f65d9955e778fe550b0
#
_entry.id   b7fd34f6f5a33f65d9955e778fe550b0
#
_cell.length_a   1.000
_cell.length_b   1.000
_cell.length_c   1.000
_cell.angle_alpha   90.00
_cell.angle_beta   90.00
_cell.angle_gamma   90.00
#
_symmetry.space_group_name_H-M   'P 1'
#
loop_
_entity.id
_entity.type
_entity.pdbx_description
1 polymer ?
#
loop_
_entity_poly.entity_id
_entity_poly.type
_entity_poly.pdbx_seq_one_letter_code
_entity_poly.pdbx_strand_id
1 'polypeptide(L)'
;MSMGCPPAAPRRGTRLARRALLAAGFGGLAAPALAQGAWPSQAVRIVVPFAPGGTADIPARLIADHLSRRLGRSFVVENRSGAGGAVGIRAVAQARDGHTFLHSTSAVAVLPALQRDPGYDPLADPLPVTMTAAAPILLLVRGDSPHAALSGFLQHARSAPGKVSFASSGVGSTVHLAGELLKARAGLDLLHVPYRGSAPAATALLAGETDCAFLSPIEAIPHLQAGRLRVLATAARQRGAPAPEAPALAEQVPGYGGVQLWFGLFGPHDLPPETGALLMRELAPLRGHSPLAQRMDELGAETLLDGPEMLARRMRDEVPLWKTIVEQAGIPRE
;
A
#
# COMPACT_ATOMS: atom_id res chain seq x y z
N MET A 1 -24.12 -80.45 81.39
CA MET A 1 -24.99 -79.36 80.85
C MET A 1 -24.12 -78.16 80.46
N SER A 2 -23.82 -78.08 79.24
CA SER A 2 -22.99 -76.97 78.72
C SER A 2 -23.47 -76.72 77.29
N MET A 3 -24.14 -75.60 77.10
CA MET A 3 -24.62 -75.21 75.80
C MET A 3 -23.50 -74.45 75.05
N GLY A 4 -23.14 -75.00 73.92
CA GLY A 4 -22.17 -74.35 73.04
C GLY A 4 -22.83 -73.23 72.16
N CYS A 5 -22.14 -72.18 72.09
CA CYS A 5 -22.45 -71.05 71.21
C CYS A 5 -21.89 -71.25 69.80
N PRO A 6 -22.63 -71.02 68.73
CA PRO A 6 -22.08 -71.23 67.38
C PRO A 6 -21.25 -69.99 66.95
N PRO A 7 -20.29 -70.18 66.02
CA PRO A 7 -19.37 -69.11 65.58
C PRO A 7 -20.00 -68.20 64.54
N ALA A 8 -19.64 -66.89 64.62
CA ALA A 8 -20.12 -65.79 63.74
C ALA A 8 -19.45 -65.92 62.35
N ALA A 9 -20.26 -65.70 61.29
CA ALA A 9 -19.82 -65.68 59.88
C ALA A 9 -19.14 -64.33 59.55
N PRO A 10 -18.16 -64.32 58.61
CA PRO A 10 -17.44 -63.10 58.24
C PRO A 10 -18.28 -62.23 57.29
N ARG A 11 -18.41 -60.97 57.64
CA ARG A 11 -19.00 -59.94 56.78
C ARG A 11 -18.07 -59.62 55.61
N ARG A 12 -18.36 -60.16 54.42
CA ARG A 12 -17.86 -59.63 53.11
C ARG A 12 -18.76 -58.50 52.66
N GLY A 13 -18.25 -57.32 52.66
CA GLY A 13 -19.01 -56.20 52.09
C GLY A 13 -18.20 -54.91 52.14
N THR A 14 -18.14 -54.21 51.00
CA THR A 14 -17.78 -52.79 50.87
C THR A 14 -16.36 -52.40 50.52
N ARG A 15 -15.64 -53.19 49.68
CA ARG A 15 -14.44 -52.63 49.00
C ARG A 15 -14.60 -52.37 47.50
N LEU A 16 -15.73 -52.69 46.86
CA LEU A 16 -16.01 -52.48 45.45
C LEU A 16 -16.74 -51.13 45.12
N ALA A 17 -17.40 -50.55 46.08
CA ALA A 17 -18.15 -49.29 45.85
C ALA A 17 -17.28 -48.03 45.86
N ARG A 18 -16.06 -48.04 46.42
CA ARG A 18 -15.17 -46.87 46.43
C ARG A 18 -14.31 -46.70 45.19
N ARG A 19 -14.11 -47.74 44.37
CA ARG A 19 -13.38 -47.63 43.11
C ARG A 19 -14.22 -47.21 41.92
N ALA A 20 -15.53 -47.37 41.97
CA ALA A 20 -16.44 -46.96 40.92
C ALA A 20 -16.78 -45.46 40.96
N LEU A 21 -16.64 -44.79 42.12
CA LEU A 21 -16.89 -43.34 42.27
C LEU A 21 -15.70 -42.46 41.85
N LEU A 22 -14.49 -43.00 41.71
CA LEU A 22 -13.29 -42.26 41.23
C LEU A 22 -13.10 -42.34 39.72
N ALA A 23 -13.80 -43.19 38.99
CA ALA A 23 -13.75 -43.29 37.53
C ALA A 23 -14.80 -42.39 36.82
N ALA A 24 -15.76 -41.83 37.51
CA ALA A 24 -16.81 -40.97 36.93
C ALA A 24 -16.51 -39.48 36.98
N GLY A 25 -15.34 -39.09 37.53
CA GLY A 25 -14.97 -37.66 37.74
C GLY A 25 -14.09 -37.02 36.66
N PHE A 26 -13.63 -37.78 35.64
CA PHE A 26 -12.69 -37.26 34.61
C PHE A 26 -13.31 -37.10 33.20
N GLY A 27 -14.61 -37.24 33.09
CA GLY A 27 -15.33 -37.13 31.83
C GLY A 27 -16.13 -35.84 31.74
N GLY A 28 -15.49 -34.67 31.64
CA GLY A 28 -16.38 -33.50 31.53
C GLY A 28 -15.78 -32.10 31.60
N LEU A 29 -14.51 -31.93 31.28
CA LEU A 29 -13.96 -30.59 30.99
C LEU A 29 -13.35 -30.60 29.60
N ALA A 30 -14.12 -31.02 28.59
CA ALA A 30 -13.96 -30.46 27.28
C ALA A 30 -14.44 -29.01 27.38
N ALA A 31 -13.55 -28.08 27.80
CA ALA A 31 -13.79 -26.68 27.58
C ALA A 31 -14.18 -26.54 26.11
N PRO A 32 -15.30 -25.85 25.78
CA PRO A 32 -15.55 -25.54 24.38
C PRO A 32 -14.28 -24.86 23.90
N ALA A 33 -13.57 -25.45 22.94
CA ALA A 33 -12.62 -24.72 22.13
C ALA A 33 -13.43 -23.52 21.63
N LEU A 34 -13.17 -22.34 22.18
CA LEU A 34 -13.70 -21.09 21.68
C LEU A 34 -13.32 -21.15 20.20
N ALA A 35 -14.27 -21.50 19.36
CA ALA A 35 -14.14 -21.38 17.93
C ALA A 35 -13.77 -19.92 17.76
N GLN A 36 -12.48 -19.64 17.51
CA GLN A 36 -12.03 -18.31 17.15
C GLN A 36 -12.91 -17.95 15.97
N GLY A 37 -13.85 -17.00 16.20
CA GLY A 37 -14.85 -16.66 15.23
C GLY A 37 -14.14 -16.36 13.91
N ALA A 38 -14.70 -16.89 12.81
CA ALA A 38 -14.08 -16.76 11.49
C ALA A 38 -13.70 -15.29 11.27
N TRP A 39 -12.45 -15.05 10.90
CA TRP A 39 -12.00 -13.70 10.51
C TRP A 39 -12.76 -13.25 9.24
N PRO A 40 -13.20 -12.00 9.12
CA PRO A 40 -13.09 -10.92 10.12
C PRO A 40 -14.17 -10.98 11.20
N SER A 41 -13.78 -10.88 12.48
CA SER A 41 -14.69 -10.89 13.62
C SER A 41 -15.38 -9.53 13.86
N GLN A 42 -14.78 -8.45 13.33
CA GLN A 42 -15.27 -7.07 13.42
C GLN A 42 -15.02 -6.31 12.11
N ALA A 43 -15.34 -5.02 12.06
CA ALA A 43 -15.02 -4.18 10.91
C ALA A 43 -13.51 -4.08 10.71
N VAL A 44 -13.08 -4.18 9.44
CA VAL A 44 -11.67 -4.07 9.03
C VAL A 44 -11.41 -2.64 8.56
N ARG A 45 -10.33 -2.04 9.00
CA ARG A 45 -9.87 -0.72 8.55
C ARG A 45 -8.77 -0.87 7.51
N ILE A 46 -8.91 -0.17 6.40
CA ILE A 46 -7.84 -0.03 5.40
C ILE A 46 -7.35 1.41 5.46
N VAL A 47 -6.20 1.62 6.09
CA VAL A 47 -5.55 2.92 6.18
C VAL A 47 -4.93 3.26 4.82
N VAL A 48 -5.26 4.43 4.29
CA VAL A 48 -4.64 5.02 3.11
C VAL A 48 -3.83 6.23 3.56
N PRO A 49 -2.49 6.27 3.34
CA PRO A 49 -1.63 7.31 3.91
C PRO A 49 -1.64 8.63 3.11
N PHE A 50 -2.68 8.87 2.32
CA PHE A 50 -2.85 10.06 1.46
C PHE A 50 -4.29 10.56 1.50
N ALA A 51 -4.50 11.78 0.96
CA ALA A 51 -5.82 12.38 0.88
C ALA A 51 -6.82 11.53 0.06
N PRO A 52 -8.13 11.63 0.35
CA PRO A 52 -9.17 10.96 -0.42
C PRO A 52 -9.17 11.35 -1.90
N GLY A 53 -9.65 10.44 -2.76
CA GLY A 53 -9.80 10.66 -4.21
C GLY A 53 -8.51 10.58 -5.00
N GLY A 54 -7.38 10.28 -4.36
CA GLY A 54 -6.08 10.14 -5.02
C GLY A 54 -5.74 8.70 -5.41
N THR A 55 -4.54 8.56 -5.96
CA THR A 55 -3.95 7.36 -6.55
C THR A 55 -4.09 6.11 -5.66
N ALA A 56 -3.84 6.21 -4.35
CA ALA A 56 -3.95 5.07 -3.44
C ALA A 56 -5.37 4.85 -2.91
N ASP A 57 -6.20 5.88 -2.88
CA ASP A 57 -7.54 5.83 -2.28
C ASP A 57 -8.56 5.11 -3.18
N ILE A 58 -8.52 5.39 -4.48
CA ILE A 58 -9.47 4.79 -5.44
C ILE A 58 -9.37 3.27 -5.45
N PRO A 59 -8.20 2.63 -5.66
CA PRO A 59 -8.10 1.17 -5.62
C PRO A 59 -8.42 0.60 -4.23
N ALA A 60 -8.06 1.29 -3.14
CA ALA A 60 -8.39 0.85 -1.78
C ALA A 60 -9.90 0.73 -1.57
N ARG A 61 -10.69 1.70 -2.05
CA ARG A 61 -12.16 1.67 -1.95
C ARG A 61 -12.79 0.56 -2.78
N LEU A 62 -12.28 0.33 -3.98
CA LEU A 62 -12.75 -0.77 -4.84
C LEU A 62 -12.50 -2.14 -4.18
N ILE A 63 -11.31 -2.32 -3.58
CA ILE A 63 -10.95 -3.53 -2.82
C ILE A 63 -11.82 -3.66 -1.55
N ALA A 64 -11.97 -2.58 -0.79
CA ALA A 64 -12.79 -2.55 0.43
C ALA A 64 -14.24 -2.95 0.17
N ASP A 65 -14.83 -2.40 -0.88
CA ASP A 65 -16.20 -2.70 -1.30
C ASP A 65 -16.35 -4.16 -1.73
N HIS A 66 -15.39 -4.70 -2.50
CA HIS A 66 -15.38 -6.11 -2.87
C HIS A 66 -15.28 -7.02 -1.64
N LEU A 67 -14.30 -6.79 -0.77
CA LEU A 67 -14.11 -7.61 0.43
C LEU A 67 -15.28 -7.52 1.40
N SER A 68 -15.92 -6.35 1.52
CA SER A 68 -17.12 -6.19 2.34
C SER A 68 -18.27 -7.08 1.87
N ARG A 69 -18.51 -7.12 0.56
CA ARG A 69 -19.54 -8.00 -0.04
C ARG A 69 -19.20 -9.48 0.12
N ARG A 70 -17.93 -9.85 -0.04
CA ARG A 70 -17.49 -11.25 -0.03
C ARG A 70 -17.44 -11.85 1.36
N LEU A 71 -17.01 -11.08 2.35
CA LEU A 71 -16.75 -11.55 3.70
C LEU A 71 -17.84 -11.17 4.70
N GLY A 72 -18.88 -10.43 4.27
CA GLY A 72 -20.04 -10.09 5.11
C GLY A 72 -19.71 -9.20 6.31
N ARG A 73 -18.59 -8.48 6.27
CA ARG A 73 -18.15 -7.50 7.28
C ARG A 73 -17.69 -6.23 6.59
N SER A 74 -17.86 -5.10 7.26
CA SER A 74 -17.45 -3.81 6.71
C SER A 74 -15.92 -3.69 6.60
N PHE A 75 -15.42 -3.39 5.41
CA PHE A 75 -14.07 -2.90 5.19
C PHE A 75 -14.15 -1.40 4.95
N VAL A 76 -13.54 -0.61 5.82
CA VAL A 76 -13.66 0.86 5.82
C VAL A 76 -12.31 1.48 5.47
N VAL A 77 -12.29 2.34 4.45
CA VAL A 77 -11.09 3.12 4.09
C VAL A 77 -10.99 4.34 5.01
N GLU A 78 -9.83 4.47 5.67
CA GLU A 78 -9.48 5.59 6.54
C GLU A 78 -8.26 6.32 5.99
N ASN A 79 -8.42 7.60 5.62
CA ASN A 79 -7.32 8.40 5.10
C ASN A 79 -6.53 9.05 6.24
N ARG A 80 -5.23 8.68 6.39
CA ARG A 80 -4.29 9.25 7.37
C ARG A 80 -3.09 9.85 6.65
N SER A 81 -3.26 11.03 6.08
CA SER A 81 -2.22 11.70 5.32
C SER A 81 -1.19 12.42 6.20
N GLY A 82 0.04 12.55 5.70
CA GLY A 82 1.12 13.32 6.33
C GLY A 82 2.50 12.73 6.08
N ALA A 83 3.52 13.58 6.01
CA ALA A 83 4.93 13.23 5.84
C ALA A 83 5.17 12.19 4.70
N GLY A 84 4.62 12.46 3.49
CA GLY A 84 4.76 11.56 2.33
C GLY A 84 4.14 10.18 2.49
N GLY A 85 3.29 9.98 3.50
CA GLY A 85 2.66 8.71 3.84
C GLY A 85 3.14 8.10 5.15
N ALA A 86 4.23 8.59 5.76
CA ALA A 86 4.81 8.01 6.97
C ALA A 86 3.80 7.91 8.14
N VAL A 87 2.90 8.88 8.28
CA VAL A 87 1.88 8.88 9.35
C VAL A 87 0.97 7.65 9.27
N GLY A 88 0.41 7.37 8.09
CA GLY A 88 -0.48 6.22 7.89
C GLY A 88 0.27 4.88 7.94
N ILE A 89 1.48 4.83 7.36
CA ILE A 89 2.31 3.61 7.36
C ILE A 89 2.68 3.22 8.79
N ARG A 90 3.16 4.16 9.60
CA ARG A 90 3.47 3.92 11.03
C ARG A 90 2.26 3.45 11.82
N ALA A 91 1.09 4.02 11.58
CA ALA A 91 -0.12 3.63 12.29
C ALA A 91 -0.46 2.14 12.09
N VAL A 92 -0.20 1.59 10.89
CA VAL A 92 -0.43 0.16 10.60
C VAL A 92 0.72 -0.71 11.11
N ALA A 93 1.97 -0.27 10.94
CA ALA A 93 3.14 -0.98 11.47
C ALA A 93 3.04 -1.18 13.00
N GLN A 94 2.38 -0.26 13.71
CA GLN A 94 2.15 -0.32 15.17
C GLN A 94 0.84 -1.02 15.55
N ALA A 95 -0.07 -1.30 14.61
CA ALA A 95 -1.33 -1.97 14.90
C ALA A 95 -1.11 -3.42 15.34
N ARG A 96 -1.90 -3.86 16.35
CA ARG A 96 -1.86 -5.22 16.91
C ARG A 96 -3.30 -5.77 17.10
N ASP A 97 -4.19 -5.41 16.18
CA ASP A 97 -5.61 -5.75 16.26
C ASP A 97 -6.06 -6.78 15.22
N GLY A 98 -5.15 -7.22 14.35
CA GLY A 98 -5.45 -8.17 13.26
C GLY A 98 -6.48 -7.65 12.24
N HIS A 99 -6.92 -6.38 12.34
CA HIS A 99 -8.01 -5.81 11.54
C HIS A 99 -7.67 -4.44 10.94
N THR A 100 -6.45 -3.92 11.16
CA THR A 100 -5.98 -2.66 10.58
C THR A 100 -4.94 -2.93 9.52
N PHE A 101 -5.30 -2.69 8.26
CA PHE A 101 -4.49 -2.89 7.07
C PHE A 101 -4.01 -1.56 6.50
N LEU A 102 -2.99 -1.61 5.67
CA LEU A 102 -2.48 -0.47 4.90
C LEU A 102 -2.71 -0.74 3.42
N HIS A 103 -3.27 0.22 2.69
CA HIS A 103 -3.15 0.28 1.25
C HIS A 103 -2.31 1.50 0.88
N SER A 104 -1.10 1.27 0.37
CA SER A 104 -0.13 2.32 0.09
C SER A 104 0.46 2.20 -1.30
N THR A 105 1.16 3.24 -1.71
CA THR A 105 2.00 3.26 -2.91
C THR A 105 3.40 2.74 -2.59
N SER A 106 4.26 2.66 -3.62
CA SER A 106 5.70 2.42 -3.49
C SER A 106 6.42 3.39 -2.53
N ALA A 107 5.74 4.42 -2.02
CA ALA A 107 6.26 5.28 -0.94
C ALA A 107 6.72 4.49 0.28
N VAL A 108 6.10 3.33 0.58
CA VAL A 108 6.53 2.45 1.68
C VAL A 108 7.98 1.96 1.52
N ALA A 109 8.46 1.79 0.27
CA ALA A 109 9.83 1.42 -0.05
C ALA A 109 10.76 2.63 -0.25
N VAL A 110 10.22 3.77 -0.68
CA VAL A 110 10.97 5.00 -1.02
C VAL A 110 11.27 5.85 0.21
N LEU A 111 10.31 5.97 1.15
CA LEU A 111 10.43 6.81 2.35
C LEU A 111 11.71 6.57 3.15
N PRO A 112 12.17 5.31 3.39
CA PRO A 112 13.40 5.04 4.12
C PRO A 112 14.68 5.57 3.43
N ALA A 113 14.61 5.85 2.13
CA ALA A 113 15.72 6.48 1.41
C ALA A 113 15.73 8.01 1.57
N LEU A 114 14.56 8.64 1.73
CA LEU A 114 14.39 10.09 1.78
C LEU A 114 14.25 10.65 3.19
N GLN A 115 13.86 9.84 4.18
CA GLN A 115 13.75 10.23 5.58
C GLN A 115 14.78 9.49 6.43
N ARG A 116 15.36 10.18 7.42
CA ARG A 116 16.35 9.58 8.35
C ARG A 116 15.72 8.55 9.27
N ASP A 117 14.51 8.83 9.71
CA ASP A 117 13.69 7.94 10.55
C ASP A 117 12.24 7.91 10.04
N PRO A 118 11.89 6.95 9.20
CA PRO A 118 10.51 6.77 8.75
C PRO A 118 9.60 6.24 9.87
N GLY A 119 10.15 5.75 10.99
CA GLY A 119 9.42 5.23 12.14
C GLY A 119 8.76 3.87 11.90
N TYR A 120 9.25 3.09 10.95
CA TYR A 120 8.88 1.69 10.65
C TYR A 120 10.03 0.98 9.94
N ASP A 121 10.05 -0.36 10.00
CA ASP A 121 10.97 -1.18 9.21
C ASP A 121 10.26 -1.63 7.93
N PRO A 122 10.67 -1.15 6.74
CA PRO A 122 9.99 -1.46 5.49
C PRO A 122 10.05 -2.95 5.08
N LEU A 123 10.93 -3.74 5.70
CA LEU A 123 11.09 -5.16 5.39
C LEU A 123 10.46 -6.08 6.44
N ALA A 124 10.06 -5.54 7.60
CA ALA A 124 9.46 -6.28 8.69
C ALA A 124 8.00 -5.87 8.95
N ASP A 125 7.70 -4.55 8.92
CA ASP A 125 6.39 -4.00 9.24
C ASP A 125 6.05 -2.77 8.38
N PRO A 126 4.89 -2.74 7.73
CA PRO A 126 3.78 -3.71 7.75
C PRO A 126 4.00 -4.93 6.85
N LEU A 127 3.31 -6.06 7.15
CA LEU A 127 3.47 -7.33 6.42
C LEU A 127 2.85 -7.29 5.02
N PRO A 128 3.54 -7.74 3.96
CA PRO A 128 3.00 -7.81 2.61
C PRO A 128 1.81 -8.79 2.50
N VAL A 129 0.71 -8.36 1.88
CA VAL A 129 -0.42 -9.21 1.50
C VAL A 129 -0.45 -9.42 -0.01
N THR A 130 -0.47 -8.35 -0.79
CA THR A 130 -0.40 -8.44 -2.25
C THR A 130 -0.07 -7.10 -2.89
N MET A 131 0.60 -7.12 -4.02
CA MET A 131 0.63 -5.98 -4.93
C MET A 131 -0.72 -5.86 -5.61
N THR A 132 -1.37 -4.70 -5.53
CA THR A 132 -2.74 -4.52 -6.02
C THR A 132 -2.76 -3.99 -7.45
N ALA A 133 -1.87 -3.06 -7.77
CA ALA A 133 -1.76 -2.48 -9.09
C ALA A 133 -0.40 -1.82 -9.31
N ALA A 134 -0.13 -1.45 -10.57
CA ALA A 134 0.98 -0.58 -10.96
C ALA A 134 0.52 0.48 -11.97
N ALA A 135 1.20 1.63 -11.98
CA ALA A 135 0.94 2.70 -12.94
C ALA A 135 2.24 3.46 -13.26
N PRO A 136 2.37 4.08 -14.44
CA PRO A 136 3.46 5.02 -14.68
C PRO A 136 3.29 6.27 -13.83
N ILE A 137 4.37 7.03 -13.69
CA ILE A 137 4.34 8.41 -13.21
C ILE A 137 4.49 9.31 -14.43
N LEU A 138 3.63 10.32 -14.53
CA LEU A 138 3.62 11.28 -15.63
C LEU A 138 4.11 12.63 -15.14
N LEU A 139 4.99 13.27 -15.92
CA LEU A 139 5.29 14.69 -15.81
C LEU A 139 4.23 15.46 -16.59
N LEU A 140 3.45 16.27 -15.89
CA LEU A 140 2.28 16.95 -16.38
C LEU A 140 2.43 18.46 -16.28
N VAL A 141 1.84 19.15 -17.25
CA VAL A 141 1.61 20.60 -17.23
C VAL A 141 0.14 20.88 -17.52
N ARG A 142 -0.30 22.11 -17.29
CA ARG A 142 -1.63 22.57 -17.74
C ARG A 142 -1.76 22.45 -19.25
N GLY A 143 -2.98 22.26 -19.75
CA GLY A 143 -3.26 22.16 -21.17
C GLY A 143 -2.91 23.42 -21.96
N ASP A 144 -3.02 24.60 -21.33
CA ASP A 144 -2.67 25.92 -21.87
C ASP A 144 -1.19 26.32 -21.61
N SER A 145 -0.38 25.43 -21.02
CA SER A 145 1.04 25.69 -20.80
C SER A 145 1.76 26.02 -22.13
N PRO A 146 2.69 26.98 -22.13
CA PRO A 146 3.51 27.29 -23.30
C PRO A 146 4.43 26.14 -23.70
N HIS A 147 4.63 25.14 -22.82
CA HIS A 147 5.48 23.99 -23.07
C HIS A 147 4.68 22.86 -23.72
N ALA A 148 4.83 22.72 -25.04
CA ALA A 148 4.19 21.63 -25.79
C ALA A 148 5.00 20.33 -25.76
N ALA A 149 6.31 20.37 -25.43
CA ALA A 149 7.23 19.24 -25.44
C ALA A 149 8.21 19.30 -24.25
N LEU A 150 8.72 18.12 -23.86
CA LEU A 150 9.70 17.97 -22.79
C LEU A 150 10.94 18.85 -22.99
N SER A 151 11.49 18.87 -24.20
CA SER A 151 12.70 19.66 -24.52
C SER A 151 12.54 21.15 -24.23
N GLY A 152 11.41 21.74 -24.62
CA GLY A 152 11.11 23.16 -24.34
C GLY A 152 10.95 23.42 -22.83
N PHE A 153 10.30 22.52 -22.11
CA PHE A 153 10.20 22.60 -20.65
C PHE A 153 11.59 22.52 -19.97
N LEU A 154 12.42 21.57 -20.34
CA LEU A 154 13.79 21.43 -19.80
C LEU A 154 14.66 22.64 -20.09
N GLN A 155 14.54 23.22 -21.29
CA GLN A 155 15.26 24.45 -21.66
C GLN A 155 14.82 25.64 -20.80
N HIS A 156 13.50 25.81 -20.63
CA HIS A 156 12.94 26.86 -19.76
C HIS A 156 13.39 26.69 -18.30
N ALA A 157 13.29 25.48 -17.76
CA ALA A 157 13.72 25.21 -16.39
C ALA A 157 15.21 25.50 -16.15
N ARG A 158 16.09 25.22 -17.14
CA ARG A 158 17.51 25.59 -17.07
C ARG A 158 17.73 27.11 -17.10
N SER A 159 16.93 27.86 -17.87
CA SER A 159 17.06 29.31 -17.97
C SER A 159 16.47 30.09 -16.79
N ALA A 160 15.67 29.43 -15.95
CA ALA A 160 14.97 30.02 -14.83
C ALA A 160 15.17 29.22 -13.53
N PRO A 161 16.41 29.10 -13.01
CA PRO A 161 16.69 28.28 -11.83
C PRO A 161 15.91 28.79 -10.61
N GLY A 162 15.30 27.86 -9.86
CA GLY A 162 14.49 28.13 -8.68
C GLY A 162 13.12 28.79 -8.94
N LYS A 163 12.75 29.00 -10.23
CA LYS A 163 11.48 29.65 -10.59
C LYS A 163 10.39 28.69 -11.03
N VAL A 164 10.78 27.54 -11.57
CA VAL A 164 9.83 26.51 -12.03
C VAL A 164 9.49 25.60 -10.85
N SER A 165 8.21 25.50 -10.53
CA SER A 165 7.70 24.71 -9.42
C SER A 165 7.13 23.37 -9.89
N PHE A 166 7.28 22.33 -9.06
CA PHE A 166 6.61 21.05 -9.28
C PHE A 166 5.83 20.58 -8.06
N ALA A 167 4.60 20.11 -8.30
CA ALA A 167 3.75 19.52 -7.27
C ALA A 167 4.02 18.02 -7.09
N SER A 168 3.91 17.54 -5.86
CA SER A 168 3.93 16.12 -5.51
C SER A 168 2.90 15.77 -4.44
N SER A 169 2.69 14.48 -4.19
CA SER A 169 1.81 14.00 -3.12
C SER A 169 2.44 14.08 -1.71
N GLY A 170 3.54 14.81 -1.58
CA GLY A 170 4.22 15.08 -0.30
C GLY A 170 5.68 14.64 -0.29
N VAL A 171 6.43 15.22 0.63
CA VAL A 171 7.84 14.89 0.83
C VAL A 171 8.00 13.41 1.18
N GLY A 172 8.89 12.69 0.49
CA GLY A 172 9.10 11.27 0.66
C GLY A 172 8.19 10.37 -0.16
N SER A 173 7.24 10.93 -0.92
CA SER A 173 6.43 10.15 -1.84
C SER A 173 7.22 9.72 -3.08
N THR A 174 6.75 8.67 -3.76
CA THR A 174 7.39 8.18 -5.00
C THR A 174 7.39 9.22 -6.12
N VAL A 175 6.31 10.03 -6.22
CA VAL A 175 6.24 11.11 -7.21
C VAL A 175 7.15 12.29 -6.86
N HIS A 176 7.42 12.54 -5.56
CA HIS A 176 8.45 13.48 -5.14
C HIS A 176 9.84 12.99 -5.60
N LEU A 177 10.17 11.72 -5.35
CA LEU A 177 11.42 11.13 -5.80
C LEU A 177 11.61 11.25 -7.33
N ALA A 178 10.55 11.05 -8.11
CA ALA A 178 10.61 11.22 -9.56
C ALA A 178 11.04 12.65 -9.96
N GLY A 179 10.51 13.67 -9.26
CA GLY A 179 10.91 15.07 -9.46
C GLY A 179 12.34 15.35 -9.02
N GLU A 180 12.76 14.88 -7.85
CA GLU A 180 14.13 15.07 -7.36
C GLU A 180 15.17 14.36 -8.24
N LEU A 181 14.85 13.18 -8.76
CA LEU A 181 15.70 12.52 -9.75
C LEU A 181 15.82 13.33 -11.07
N LEU A 182 14.73 13.95 -11.52
CA LEU A 182 14.79 14.84 -12.67
C LEU A 182 15.72 16.02 -12.40
N LYS A 183 15.58 16.68 -11.24
CA LYS A 183 16.47 17.77 -10.83
C LYS A 183 17.93 17.32 -10.85
N ALA A 184 18.24 16.23 -10.17
CA ALA A 184 19.61 15.73 -10.04
C ALA A 184 20.22 15.31 -11.38
N ARG A 185 19.48 14.58 -12.23
CA ARG A 185 20.01 14.03 -13.49
C ARG A 185 20.05 15.04 -14.64
N ALA A 186 19.15 16.02 -14.65
CA ALA A 186 19.11 17.07 -15.66
C ALA A 186 19.84 18.36 -15.24
N GLY A 187 20.37 18.43 -14.02
CA GLY A 187 21.01 19.62 -13.46
C GLY A 187 20.04 20.79 -13.35
N LEU A 188 18.80 20.53 -12.89
CA LEU A 188 17.76 21.55 -12.79
C LEU A 188 17.58 22.00 -11.34
N ASP A 189 17.28 23.27 -11.16
CA ASP A 189 16.82 23.82 -9.88
C ASP A 189 15.31 24.09 -10.00
N LEU A 190 14.50 23.12 -9.52
CA LEU A 190 13.04 23.22 -9.46
C LEU A 190 12.60 23.38 -8.02
N LEU A 191 11.59 24.22 -7.79
CA LEU A 191 10.96 24.39 -6.48
C LEU A 191 9.95 23.27 -6.22
N HIS A 192 10.19 22.45 -5.22
CA HIS A 192 9.22 21.43 -4.81
C HIS A 192 8.10 22.01 -3.96
N VAL A 193 6.83 21.73 -4.33
CA VAL A 193 5.64 22.11 -3.59
C VAL A 193 4.89 20.83 -3.15
N PRO A 194 5.02 20.44 -1.88
CA PRO A 194 4.40 19.21 -1.37
C PRO A 194 2.92 19.41 -1.00
N TYR A 195 2.07 18.47 -1.42
CA TYR A 195 0.66 18.40 -1.04
C TYR A 195 0.39 17.13 -0.20
N ARG A 196 -0.79 17.05 0.44
CA ARG A 196 -1.17 15.89 1.28
C ARG A 196 -1.73 14.71 0.48
N GLY A 197 -1.32 14.56 -0.79
CA GLY A 197 -1.76 13.51 -1.70
C GLY A 197 -1.84 13.99 -3.14
N SER A 198 -2.07 13.07 -4.08
CA SER A 198 -2.05 13.37 -5.53
C SER A 198 -3.27 14.20 -5.96
N ALA A 199 -4.46 13.97 -5.37
CA ALA A 199 -5.66 14.74 -5.74
C ALA A 199 -5.51 16.26 -5.46
N PRO A 200 -5.06 16.72 -4.27
CA PRO A 200 -4.78 18.15 -4.06
C PRO A 200 -3.63 18.67 -4.93
N ALA A 201 -2.61 17.85 -5.23
CA ALA A 201 -1.53 18.26 -6.15
C ALA A 201 -2.05 18.46 -7.59
N ALA A 202 -2.95 17.61 -8.07
CA ALA A 202 -3.61 17.79 -9.36
C ALA A 202 -4.47 19.08 -9.39
N THR A 203 -5.20 19.36 -8.32
CA THR A 203 -6.00 20.57 -8.18
C THR A 203 -5.14 21.82 -8.24
N ALA A 204 -4.00 21.82 -7.54
CA ALA A 204 -3.06 22.95 -7.54
C ALA A 204 -2.45 23.18 -8.94
N LEU A 205 -2.07 22.13 -9.66
CA LEU A 205 -1.60 22.24 -11.06
C LEU A 205 -2.69 22.84 -11.96
N LEU A 206 -3.93 22.38 -11.85
CA LEU A 206 -5.07 22.89 -12.62
C LEU A 206 -5.38 24.36 -12.31
N ALA A 207 -5.18 24.79 -11.05
CA ALA A 207 -5.34 26.18 -10.61
C ALA A 207 -4.16 27.09 -11.04
N GLY A 208 -3.05 26.49 -11.52
CA GLY A 208 -1.83 27.23 -11.86
C GLY A 208 -1.00 27.66 -10.66
N GLU A 209 -1.20 27.02 -9.49
CA GLU A 209 -0.38 27.24 -8.30
C GLU A 209 1.03 26.67 -8.45
N THR A 210 1.18 25.67 -9.35
CA THR A 210 2.47 25.07 -9.73
C THR A 210 2.58 24.97 -11.24
N ASP A 211 3.82 24.99 -11.76
CA ASP A 211 4.09 24.97 -13.20
C ASP A 211 3.95 23.56 -13.79
N CYS A 212 4.31 22.55 -13.03
CA CYS A 212 4.17 21.15 -13.41
C CYS A 212 3.87 20.26 -12.19
N ALA A 213 3.56 18.99 -12.44
CA ALA A 213 3.37 17.99 -11.40
C ALA A 213 3.84 16.62 -11.86
N PHE A 214 4.31 15.81 -10.89
CA PHE A 214 4.46 14.38 -11.08
C PHE A 214 3.25 13.67 -10.46
N LEU A 215 2.43 13.06 -11.31
CA LEU A 215 1.19 12.39 -10.91
C LEU A 215 1.04 11.04 -11.63
N SER A 216 0.14 10.21 -11.12
CA SER A 216 -0.28 8.99 -11.79
C SER A 216 -1.37 9.28 -12.83
N PRO A 217 -1.58 8.41 -13.83
CA PRO A 217 -2.73 8.47 -14.72
C PRO A 217 -4.08 8.48 -14.00
N ILE A 218 -4.16 7.83 -12.85
CA ILE A 218 -5.42 7.68 -12.07
C ILE A 218 -6.08 9.03 -11.81
N GLU A 219 -5.30 10.06 -11.46
CA GLU A 219 -5.81 11.43 -11.30
C GLU A 219 -5.83 12.21 -12.61
N ALA A 220 -4.89 11.90 -13.50
CA ALA A 220 -4.64 12.74 -14.67
C ALA A 220 -5.62 12.49 -15.82
N ILE A 221 -6.06 11.25 -16.05
CA ILE A 221 -6.86 10.87 -17.24
C ILE A 221 -8.10 11.72 -17.46
N PRO A 222 -8.96 12.01 -16.45
CA PRO A 222 -10.13 12.84 -16.67
C PRO A 222 -9.78 14.25 -17.14
N HIS A 223 -8.63 14.78 -16.71
CA HIS A 223 -8.15 16.11 -17.09
C HIS A 223 -7.40 16.11 -18.43
N LEU A 224 -6.73 15.01 -18.76
CA LEU A 224 -6.11 14.80 -20.07
C LEU A 224 -7.19 14.72 -21.17
N GLN A 225 -8.24 13.92 -20.94
CA GLN A 225 -9.37 13.79 -21.86
C GLN A 225 -10.13 15.10 -22.07
N ALA A 226 -10.21 15.93 -21.02
CA ALA A 226 -10.81 17.27 -21.08
C ALA A 226 -9.84 18.36 -21.64
N GLY A 227 -8.61 18.00 -22.04
CA GLY A 227 -7.61 18.95 -22.53
C GLY A 227 -7.07 19.93 -21.49
N ARG A 228 -7.41 19.73 -20.20
CA ARG A 228 -6.98 20.63 -19.10
C ARG A 228 -5.55 20.37 -18.64
N LEU A 229 -5.04 19.16 -18.86
CA LEU A 229 -3.65 18.78 -18.63
C LEU A 229 -3.03 18.25 -19.90
N ARG A 230 -1.70 18.26 -19.95
CA ARG A 230 -0.87 17.68 -21.01
C ARG A 230 0.26 16.89 -20.40
N VAL A 231 0.55 15.71 -20.99
CA VAL A 231 1.72 14.89 -20.64
C VAL A 231 2.94 15.43 -21.39
N LEU A 232 3.99 15.79 -20.66
CA LEU A 232 5.30 16.12 -21.24
C LEU A 232 6.20 14.91 -21.36
N ALA A 233 6.13 13.99 -20.37
CA ALA A 233 6.94 12.78 -20.34
C ALA A 233 6.35 11.74 -19.37
N THR A 234 6.78 10.48 -19.53
CA THR A 234 6.63 9.47 -18.50
C THR A 234 7.94 9.31 -17.72
N ALA A 235 7.83 9.10 -16.40
CA ALA A 235 8.97 8.74 -15.57
C ALA A 235 9.31 7.24 -15.63
N ALA A 236 8.55 6.43 -16.34
CA ALA A 236 8.84 5.02 -16.59
C ALA A 236 10.11 4.87 -17.44
N ARG A 237 10.69 3.66 -17.48
CA ARG A 237 11.88 3.37 -18.31
C ARG A 237 11.65 3.56 -19.80
N GLN A 238 10.43 3.30 -20.24
CA GLN A 238 10.03 3.32 -21.66
C GLN A 238 8.67 4.00 -21.80
N ARG A 239 8.37 4.45 -23.01
CA ARG A 239 7.04 4.93 -23.36
C ARG A 239 6.00 3.83 -23.18
N GLY A 240 4.77 4.22 -22.94
CA GLY A 240 3.65 3.30 -22.78
C GLY A 240 2.34 4.00 -22.50
N ALA A 241 1.29 3.20 -22.31
CA ALA A 241 -0.01 3.72 -21.91
C ALA A 241 0.08 4.51 -20.58
N PRO A 242 -0.76 5.51 -20.38
CA PRO A 242 -1.83 5.97 -21.29
C PRO A 242 -1.38 7.05 -22.29
N ALA A 243 -0.11 7.37 -22.38
CA ALA A 243 0.43 8.43 -23.24
C ALA A 243 1.64 7.93 -24.07
N PRO A 244 1.45 7.01 -25.04
CA PRO A 244 2.55 6.39 -25.80
C PRO A 244 3.36 7.40 -26.63
N GLU A 245 2.76 8.54 -26.98
CA GLU A 245 3.42 9.62 -27.72
C GLU A 245 4.38 10.44 -26.84
N ALA A 246 4.14 10.47 -25.51
CA ALA A 246 5.01 11.19 -24.61
C ALA A 246 6.34 10.43 -24.44
N PRO A 247 7.49 11.11 -24.51
CA PRO A 247 8.78 10.46 -24.32
C PRO A 247 8.94 9.93 -22.90
N ALA A 248 9.75 8.90 -22.69
CA ALA A 248 10.29 8.61 -21.38
C ALA A 248 11.33 9.66 -21.00
N LEU A 249 11.39 10.07 -19.73
CA LEU A 249 12.41 11.00 -19.26
C LEU A 249 13.82 10.51 -19.57
N ALA A 250 14.05 9.20 -19.51
CA ALA A 250 15.33 8.57 -19.86
C ALA A 250 15.80 8.82 -21.32
N GLU A 251 14.90 9.14 -22.25
CA GLU A 251 15.25 9.45 -23.64
C GLU A 251 15.94 10.82 -23.78
N GLN A 252 15.69 11.76 -22.90
CA GLN A 252 16.23 13.13 -22.95
C GLN A 252 17.05 13.50 -21.72
N VAL A 253 17.03 12.68 -20.67
CA VAL A 253 17.74 12.89 -19.41
C VAL A 253 18.61 11.67 -19.12
N PRO A 254 19.91 11.70 -19.51
CA PRO A 254 20.82 10.58 -19.29
C PRO A 254 20.89 10.17 -17.81
N GLY A 255 20.83 8.88 -17.54
CA GLY A 255 20.92 8.34 -16.19
C GLY A 255 19.64 8.46 -15.35
N TYR A 256 18.50 8.87 -15.93
CA TYR A 256 17.23 8.95 -15.20
C TYR A 256 16.71 7.56 -14.73
N GLY A 257 17.06 6.49 -15.39
CA GLY A 257 16.83 5.11 -14.91
C GLY A 257 15.39 4.60 -14.85
N GLY A 258 14.42 5.49 -14.61
CA GLY A 258 12.99 5.20 -14.50
C GLY A 258 12.50 5.02 -13.06
N VAL A 259 11.31 5.52 -12.81
CA VAL A 259 10.56 5.38 -11.54
C VAL A 259 9.17 4.84 -11.85
N GLN A 260 8.78 3.75 -11.20
CA GLN A 260 7.46 3.14 -11.34
C GLN A 260 6.67 3.29 -10.04
N LEU A 261 5.41 3.63 -10.18
CA LEU A 261 4.46 3.63 -9.07
C LEU A 261 3.77 2.26 -9.02
N TRP A 262 3.77 1.64 -7.87
CA TRP A 262 3.00 0.45 -7.59
C TRP A 262 2.21 0.63 -6.29
N PHE A 263 1.18 -0.20 -6.10
CA PHE A 263 0.29 -0.17 -4.95
C PHE A 263 0.31 -1.52 -4.27
N GLY A 264 0.27 -1.52 -2.95
CA GLY A 264 0.26 -2.73 -2.15
C GLY A 264 -0.74 -2.68 -1.02
N LEU A 265 -1.34 -3.82 -0.76
CA LEU A 265 -2.07 -4.11 0.48
C LEU A 265 -1.10 -4.79 1.45
N PHE A 266 -1.06 -4.27 2.66
CA PHE A 266 -0.23 -4.78 3.75
C PHE A 266 -1.08 -5.02 4.98
N GLY A 267 -0.73 -6.02 5.75
CA GLY A 267 -1.37 -6.33 7.04
C GLY A 267 -0.55 -5.84 8.23
N PRO A 268 -1.14 -5.88 9.45
CA PRO A 268 -0.43 -5.62 10.68
C PRO A 268 0.60 -6.71 10.98
N HIS A 269 1.53 -6.44 11.87
CA HIS A 269 2.61 -7.36 12.27
C HIS A 269 2.13 -8.74 12.73
N ASP A 270 0.99 -8.78 13.40
CA ASP A 270 0.38 -9.97 13.97
C ASP A 270 -0.65 -10.63 13.03
N LEU A 271 -0.57 -10.36 11.70
CA LEU A 271 -1.47 -10.94 10.72
C LEU A 271 -1.32 -12.47 10.68
N PRO A 272 -2.38 -13.25 11.01
CA PRO A 272 -2.32 -14.69 10.89
C PRO A 272 -2.16 -15.12 9.42
N PRO A 273 -1.33 -16.14 9.13
CA PRO A 273 -1.12 -16.61 7.75
C PRO A 273 -2.42 -17.01 7.03
N GLU A 274 -3.38 -17.59 7.76
CA GLU A 274 -4.69 -17.95 7.23
C GLU A 274 -5.52 -16.74 6.81
N THR A 275 -5.35 -15.60 7.47
CA THR A 275 -6.00 -14.33 7.07
C THR A 275 -5.42 -13.81 5.76
N GLY A 276 -4.09 -13.85 5.61
CA GLY A 276 -3.43 -13.52 4.35
C GLY A 276 -3.90 -14.41 3.20
N ALA A 277 -3.96 -15.73 3.43
CA ALA A 277 -4.45 -16.69 2.45
C ALA A 277 -5.93 -16.46 2.09
N LEU A 278 -6.78 -16.14 3.06
CA LEU A 278 -8.18 -15.77 2.83
C LEU A 278 -8.31 -14.54 1.94
N LEU A 279 -7.59 -13.47 2.27
CA LEU A 279 -7.61 -12.24 1.46
C LEU A 279 -7.15 -12.51 0.02
N MET A 280 -6.10 -13.30 -0.16
CA MET A 280 -5.62 -13.68 -1.50
C MET A 280 -6.65 -14.49 -2.27
N ARG A 281 -7.32 -15.45 -1.63
CA ARG A 281 -8.40 -16.23 -2.27
C ARG A 281 -9.54 -15.34 -2.76
N GLU A 282 -9.91 -14.32 -1.98
CA GLU A 282 -11.00 -13.40 -2.33
C GLU A 282 -10.56 -12.35 -3.37
N LEU A 283 -9.29 -11.95 -3.39
CA LEU A 283 -8.78 -10.90 -4.29
C LEU A 283 -8.27 -11.46 -5.64
N ALA A 284 -7.67 -12.65 -5.67
CA ALA A 284 -7.08 -13.21 -6.89
C ALA A 284 -8.05 -13.29 -8.08
N PRO A 285 -9.36 -13.59 -7.90
CA PRO A 285 -10.32 -13.59 -9.00
C PRO A 285 -10.57 -12.20 -9.63
N LEU A 286 -10.15 -11.12 -8.97
CA LEU A 286 -10.27 -9.76 -9.49
C LEU A 286 -9.19 -9.41 -10.52
N ARG A 287 -8.17 -10.24 -10.67
CA ARG A 287 -7.17 -10.13 -11.73
C ARG A 287 -7.80 -10.40 -13.10
N GLY A 288 -7.41 -9.67 -14.11
CA GLY A 288 -7.92 -9.87 -15.47
C GLY A 288 -9.24 -9.15 -15.73
N HIS A 289 -10.26 -9.85 -16.26
CA HIS A 289 -11.51 -9.24 -16.72
C HIS A 289 -12.55 -9.00 -15.61
N SER A 290 -12.16 -8.40 -14.52
CA SER A 290 -13.08 -8.01 -13.44
C SER A 290 -13.49 -6.54 -13.54
N PRO A 291 -14.58 -6.11 -12.87
CA PRO A 291 -14.94 -4.69 -12.79
C PRO A 291 -13.84 -3.83 -12.15
N LEU A 292 -13.08 -4.41 -11.21
CA LEU A 292 -11.90 -3.74 -10.64
C LEU A 292 -10.84 -3.52 -11.71
N ALA A 293 -10.44 -4.58 -12.43
CA ALA A 293 -9.40 -4.50 -13.45
C ALA A 293 -9.80 -3.54 -14.57
N GLN A 294 -11.04 -3.63 -15.07
CA GLN A 294 -11.56 -2.70 -16.07
C GLN A 294 -11.47 -1.25 -15.60
N ARG A 295 -11.88 -0.99 -14.34
CA ARG A 295 -11.80 0.36 -13.79
C ARG A 295 -10.38 0.86 -13.64
N MET A 296 -9.43 -0.01 -13.25
CA MET A 296 -8.03 0.34 -13.17
C MET A 296 -7.42 0.61 -14.54
N ASP A 297 -7.76 -0.20 -15.56
CA ASP A 297 -7.32 -0.01 -16.95
C ASP A 297 -7.83 1.33 -17.52
N GLU A 298 -9.11 1.67 -17.29
CA GLU A 298 -9.68 2.97 -17.66
C GLU A 298 -8.93 4.15 -17.03
N LEU A 299 -8.37 3.93 -15.85
CA LEU A 299 -7.57 4.91 -15.10
C LEU A 299 -6.06 4.79 -15.41
N GLY A 300 -5.66 4.01 -16.41
CA GLY A 300 -4.29 3.86 -16.84
C GLY A 300 -3.38 3.14 -15.84
N ALA A 301 -3.94 2.25 -15.04
CA ALA A 301 -3.22 1.42 -14.09
C ALA A 301 -3.49 -0.07 -14.34
N GLU A 302 -2.45 -0.90 -14.25
CA GLU A 302 -2.53 -2.34 -14.39
C GLU A 302 -2.89 -2.99 -13.06
N THR A 303 -3.89 -3.89 -13.03
CA THR A 303 -4.23 -4.70 -11.85
C THR A 303 -3.32 -5.93 -11.77
N LEU A 304 -2.66 -6.13 -10.63
CA LEU A 304 -1.65 -7.19 -10.43
C LEU A 304 -2.17 -8.35 -9.58
N LEU A 305 -2.40 -8.16 -8.29
CA LEU A 305 -2.88 -9.18 -7.33
C LEU A 305 -1.99 -10.44 -7.31
N ASP A 306 -0.68 -10.25 -7.25
CA ASP A 306 0.34 -11.29 -7.44
C ASP A 306 0.70 -12.07 -6.16
N GLY A 307 0.09 -11.71 -5.01
CA GLY A 307 0.33 -12.34 -3.73
C GLY A 307 1.49 -11.76 -2.91
N PRO A 308 1.67 -12.30 -1.68
CA PRO A 308 2.58 -11.70 -0.70
C PRO A 308 4.06 -11.84 -1.09
N GLU A 309 4.45 -12.95 -1.72
CA GLU A 309 5.85 -13.22 -2.09
C GLU A 309 6.37 -12.21 -3.11
N MET A 310 5.55 -11.87 -4.12
CA MET A 310 5.93 -10.88 -5.13
C MET A 310 6.09 -9.49 -4.53
N LEU A 311 5.17 -9.08 -3.64
CA LEU A 311 5.28 -7.81 -2.94
C LEU A 311 6.48 -7.78 -2.00
N ALA A 312 6.72 -8.85 -1.23
CA ALA A 312 7.88 -8.97 -0.36
C ALA A 312 9.20 -8.94 -1.14
N ARG A 313 9.27 -9.63 -2.28
CA ARG A 313 10.43 -9.57 -3.19
C ARG A 313 10.65 -8.15 -3.70
N ARG A 314 9.59 -7.49 -4.16
CA ARG A 314 9.65 -6.11 -4.62
C ARG A 314 10.21 -5.17 -3.56
N MET A 315 9.76 -5.30 -2.30
CA MET A 315 10.27 -4.54 -1.18
C MET A 315 11.76 -4.80 -0.93
N ARG A 316 12.19 -6.07 -0.90
CA ARG A 316 13.60 -6.43 -0.71
C ARG A 316 14.52 -5.88 -1.81
N ASP A 317 14.03 -5.83 -3.05
CA ASP A 317 14.80 -5.33 -4.18
C ASP A 317 14.85 -3.79 -4.18
N GLU A 318 13.72 -3.12 -3.91
CA GLU A 318 13.59 -1.67 -4.06
C GLU A 318 14.10 -0.87 -2.86
N VAL A 319 13.95 -1.33 -1.63
CA VAL A 319 14.39 -0.56 -0.44
C VAL A 319 15.89 -0.21 -0.50
N PRO A 320 16.81 -1.16 -0.72
CA PRO A 320 18.23 -0.83 -0.87
C PRO A 320 18.54 -0.08 -2.18
N LEU A 321 17.82 -0.39 -3.27
CA LEU A 321 18.00 0.29 -4.56
C LEU A 321 17.73 1.79 -4.44
N TRP A 322 16.59 2.18 -3.82
CA TRP A 322 16.24 3.59 -3.66
C TRP A 322 17.22 4.33 -2.77
N LYS A 323 17.72 3.70 -1.71
CA LYS A 323 18.77 4.28 -0.88
C LYS A 323 20.01 4.59 -1.70
N THR A 324 20.49 3.64 -2.49
CA THR A 324 21.65 3.83 -3.37
C THR A 324 21.42 4.94 -4.40
N ILE A 325 20.23 4.98 -5.03
CA ILE A 325 19.88 5.99 -6.04
C ILE A 325 19.83 7.40 -5.43
N VAL A 326 19.22 7.55 -4.25
CA VAL A 326 19.12 8.83 -3.53
C VAL A 326 20.51 9.34 -3.15
N GLU A 327 21.37 8.47 -2.61
CA GLU A 327 22.76 8.79 -2.25
C GLU A 327 23.59 9.21 -3.48
N GLN A 328 23.56 8.42 -4.57
CA GLN A 328 24.28 8.72 -5.81
C GLN A 328 23.78 9.97 -6.53
N ALA A 329 22.50 10.30 -6.38
CA ALA A 329 21.93 11.51 -6.96
C ALA A 329 22.14 12.76 -6.07
N GLY A 330 22.74 12.60 -4.88
CA GLY A 330 22.93 13.70 -3.94
C GLY A 330 21.63 14.31 -3.41
N ILE A 331 20.53 13.53 -3.39
CA ILE A 331 19.23 14.00 -2.93
C ILE A 331 19.29 14.10 -1.40
N PRO A 332 18.99 15.26 -0.78
CA PRO A 332 19.06 15.43 0.66
C PRO A 332 18.00 14.56 1.36
N ARG A 333 18.39 13.99 2.50
CA ARG A 333 17.49 13.25 3.39
C ARG A 333 16.95 14.21 4.46
N GLU A 334 15.65 14.18 4.67
CA GLU A 334 14.95 14.97 5.69
C GLU A 334 14.90 14.30 7.06
#